data_0221639b6092e4fa8cc895179f93b207
#
_entry.id   0221639b6092e4fa8cc895179f93b207
#
_cell.length_a   1.000
_cell.length_b   1.000
_cell.length_c   1.000
_cell.angle_alpha   90.00
_cell.angle_beta   90.00
_cell.angle_gamma   90.00
#
_symmetry.space_group_name_H-M   'P 1'
#
loop_
_entity.id
_entity.type
_entity.pdbx_description
1 polymer ?
#
loop_
_entity_poly.entity_id
_entity_poly.type
_entity_poly.pdbx_seq_one_letter_code
_entity_poly.pdbx_strand_id
1 'polypeptide(L)'
;MKRKNKSSISQARTAYGMITPAMLIIMGLGLFPVLFTLWFSLNDVNPGSLATKFVGLKNYAEVMSTHAFWNSLKITLYFSAVSVIIQIILGTLTALLLNQNFKGRGFVRGIILIPWAVPTIVNANLWKWIFNANAGILNKVLLKLHLIDENIVWLGSGKLAINMIILSDTWKMLPLVIIMLLAGLQTVSNDAKEASIIDGANAWQRFKVVYFPALKPMYIVVLVLRTIQTIRVFDIVYSLTSGGPNDSTQVVSFYAYHEIFDYLHYGKGSAICVIIAVVILLLSLLYLKAGKTED
;
A
#
# COMPACT_ATOMS: atom_id res chain seq x y z
N MET A 1 -47.41 -20.02 17.05
CA MET A 1 -46.26 -20.88 16.69
C MET A 1 -45.84 -20.60 15.25
N LYS A 2 -44.69 -19.88 15.04
CA LYS A 2 -44.17 -19.59 13.70
C LYS A 2 -43.61 -20.84 13.07
N ARG A 3 -44.22 -21.36 12.01
CA ARG A 3 -43.63 -22.40 11.14
C ARG A 3 -42.33 -21.86 10.56
N LYS A 4 -41.18 -22.22 11.15
CA LYS A 4 -39.89 -22.00 10.49
C LYS A 4 -39.88 -22.76 9.17
N ASN A 5 -39.87 -22.03 8.08
CA ASN A 5 -39.94 -22.57 6.73
C ASN A 5 -38.79 -23.60 6.51
N LYS A 6 -39.13 -24.87 6.30
CA LYS A 6 -38.15 -25.92 5.92
C LYS A 6 -37.31 -25.52 4.70
N SER A 7 -37.84 -24.67 3.81
CA SER A 7 -37.14 -24.12 2.66
C SER A 7 -35.95 -23.20 3.04
N SER A 8 -36.08 -22.38 4.10
CA SER A 8 -35.00 -21.48 4.55
C SER A 8 -33.82 -22.24 5.17
N ILE A 9 -34.10 -23.35 5.86
CA ILE A 9 -33.05 -24.20 6.44
C ILE A 9 -32.31 -24.98 5.35
N SER A 10 -33.01 -25.48 4.34
CA SER A 10 -32.40 -26.14 3.19
C SER A 10 -31.53 -25.16 2.38
N GLN A 11 -32.01 -23.94 2.13
CA GLN A 11 -31.23 -22.89 1.45
C GLN A 11 -29.98 -22.48 2.23
N ALA A 12 -30.09 -22.30 3.56
CA ALA A 12 -28.95 -22.00 4.41
C ALA A 12 -27.89 -23.12 4.37
N ARG A 13 -28.33 -24.40 4.43
CA ARG A 13 -27.41 -25.55 4.37
C ARG A 13 -26.67 -25.64 3.02
N THR A 14 -27.36 -25.37 1.93
CA THR A 14 -26.76 -25.31 0.59
C THR A 14 -25.77 -24.15 0.49
N ALA A 15 -26.14 -22.95 1.02
CA ALA A 15 -25.26 -21.79 1.03
C ALA A 15 -23.99 -22.06 1.85
N TYR A 16 -24.11 -22.62 3.06
CA TYR A 16 -22.93 -23.01 3.86
C TYR A 16 -22.08 -24.07 3.15
N GLY A 17 -22.69 -25.06 2.51
CA GLY A 17 -21.97 -26.08 1.75
C GLY A 17 -21.17 -25.50 0.59
N MET A 18 -21.70 -24.47 -0.09
CA MET A 18 -21.00 -23.76 -1.18
C MET A 18 -19.83 -22.89 -0.68
N ILE A 19 -19.96 -22.28 0.50
CA ILE A 19 -18.94 -21.39 1.08
C ILE A 19 -17.86 -22.21 1.81
N THR A 20 -18.17 -23.41 2.32
CA THR A 20 -17.26 -24.23 3.14
C THR A 20 -15.88 -24.44 2.50
N PRO A 21 -15.72 -24.80 1.21
CA PRO A 21 -14.40 -25.02 0.63
C PRO A 21 -13.54 -23.76 0.67
N ALA A 22 -14.12 -22.60 0.34
CA ALA A 22 -13.41 -21.32 0.40
C ALA A 22 -13.02 -20.96 1.85
N MET A 23 -13.94 -21.17 2.80
CA MET A 23 -13.68 -20.92 4.22
C MET A 23 -12.58 -21.82 4.78
N LEU A 24 -12.54 -23.10 4.41
CA LEU A 24 -11.46 -24.01 4.82
C LEU A 24 -10.09 -23.56 4.29
N ILE A 25 -10.02 -23.10 3.05
CA ILE A 25 -8.78 -22.55 2.47
C ILE A 25 -8.35 -21.29 3.21
N ILE A 26 -9.28 -20.36 3.46
CA ILE A 26 -8.98 -19.11 4.18
C ILE A 26 -8.53 -19.40 5.63
N MET A 27 -9.19 -20.32 6.32
CA MET A 27 -8.81 -20.71 7.67
C MET A 27 -7.46 -21.43 7.71
N GLY A 28 -7.22 -22.40 6.82
CA GLY A 28 -5.97 -23.15 6.79
C GLY A 28 -4.77 -22.33 6.32
N LEU A 29 -4.89 -21.64 5.19
CA LEU A 29 -3.77 -20.92 4.59
C LEU A 29 -3.65 -19.47 5.05
N GLY A 30 -4.73 -18.88 5.53
CA GLY A 30 -4.75 -17.49 6.02
C GLY A 30 -4.61 -17.39 7.54
N LEU A 31 -5.55 -17.95 8.28
CA LEU A 31 -5.61 -17.79 9.74
C LEU A 31 -4.51 -18.55 10.46
N PHE A 32 -4.20 -19.79 10.02
CA PHE A 32 -3.17 -20.61 10.67
C PHE A 32 -1.79 -19.93 10.73
N PRO A 33 -1.21 -19.36 9.64
CA PRO A 33 0.07 -18.66 9.72
C PRO A 33 0.01 -17.42 10.63
N VAL A 34 -1.11 -16.72 10.70
CA VAL A 34 -1.28 -15.57 11.60
C VAL A 34 -1.24 -16.01 13.05
N LEU A 35 -1.97 -17.06 13.42
CA LEU A 35 -1.93 -17.62 14.77
C LEU A 35 -0.54 -18.16 15.12
N PHE A 36 0.14 -18.77 14.17
CA PHE A 36 1.50 -19.26 14.35
C PHE A 36 2.50 -18.14 14.58
N THR A 37 2.38 -17.02 13.83
CA THR A 37 3.17 -15.80 14.05
C THR A 37 2.90 -15.21 15.44
N LEU A 38 1.64 -15.14 15.87
CA LEU A 38 1.27 -14.72 17.22
C LEU A 38 1.89 -15.62 18.29
N TRP A 39 1.87 -16.94 18.08
CA TRP A 39 2.49 -17.88 18.99
C TRP A 39 4.01 -17.68 19.06
N PHE A 40 4.70 -17.57 17.93
CA PHE A 40 6.14 -17.33 17.90
C PHE A 40 6.52 -16.00 18.54
N SER A 41 5.72 -14.96 18.40
CA SER A 41 5.99 -13.65 19.00
C SER A 41 6.06 -13.66 20.53
N LEU A 42 5.40 -14.63 21.17
CA LEU A 42 5.36 -14.81 22.62
C LEU A 42 6.37 -15.85 23.12
N ASN A 43 7.13 -16.47 22.22
CA ASN A 43 8.07 -17.53 22.53
C ASN A 43 9.49 -17.18 22.09
N ASP A 44 10.46 -17.70 22.82
CA ASP A 44 11.83 -17.85 22.35
C ASP A 44 11.91 -19.15 21.56
N VAL A 45 12.35 -19.07 20.31
CA VAL A 45 12.32 -20.18 19.35
C VAL A 45 13.74 -20.57 19.01
N ASN A 46 14.11 -21.82 19.29
CA ASN A 46 15.41 -22.34 18.94
C ASN A 46 15.51 -22.58 17.42
N PRO A 47 16.45 -21.97 16.70
CA PRO A 47 16.55 -22.09 15.24
C PRO A 47 16.79 -23.53 14.74
N GLY A 48 17.51 -24.34 15.49
CA GLY A 48 17.90 -25.68 15.07
C GLY A 48 16.81 -26.75 15.25
N SER A 49 16.02 -26.65 16.34
CA SER A 49 15.01 -27.65 16.68
C SER A 49 13.55 -27.15 16.57
N LEU A 50 13.38 -25.84 16.36
CA LEU A 50 12.10 -25.12 16.46
C LEU A 50 11.40 -25.32 17.82
N ALA A 51 12.12 -25.77 18.83
CA ALA A 51 11.61 -25.84 20.20
C ALA A 51 11.28 -24.44 20.71
N THR A 52 10.15 -24.31 21.38
CA THR A 52 9.64 -23.03 21.87
C THR A 52 9.67 -22.99 23.39
N LYS A 53 10.09 -21.83 23.94
CA LYS A 53 9.99 -21.53 25.38
C LYS A 53 9.16 -20.24 25.51
N PHE A 54 8.08 -20.32 26.26
CA PHE A 54 7.24 -19.15 26.50
C PHE A 54 7.98 -18.07 27.28
N VAL A 55 8.06 -16.85 26.67
CA VAL A 55 8.73 -15.69 27.25
C VAL A 55 7.82 -14.45 27.37
N GLY A 56 6.52 -14.63 27.08
CA GLY A 56 5.54 -13.55 27.15
C GLY A 56 5.89 -12.37 26.22
N LEU A 57 5.91 -11.16 26.76
CA LEU A 57 6.16 -9.93 25.98
C LEU A 57 7.65 -9.57 25.86
N LYS A 58 8.57 -10.44 26.22
CA LYS A 58 10.02 -10.15 26.17
C LYS A 58 10.48 -9.76 24.77
N ASN A 59 10.08 -10.48 23.72
CA ASN A 59 10.43 -10.18 22.33
C ASN A 59 9.98 -8.76 21.93
N TYR A 60 8.80 -8.35 22.36
CA TYR A 60 8.28 -6.99 22.09
C TYR A 60 9.11 -5.91 22.81
N ALA A 61 9.47 -6.14 24.06
CA ALA A 61 10.31 -5.21 24.83
C ALA A 61 11.69 -5.07 24.17
N GLU A 62 12.32 -6.17 23.78
CA GLU A 62 13.61 -6.19 23.08
C GLU A 62 13.53 -5.45 21.74
N VAL A 63 12.52 -5.71 20.90
CA VAL A 63 12.33 -5.01 19.62
C VAL A 63 12.14 -3.51 19.84
N MET A 64 11.27 -3.10 20.76
CA MET A 64 11.00 -1.68 21.04
C MET A 64 12.18 -0.96 21.67
N SER A 65 13.14 -1.65 22.29
CA SER A 65 14.36 -1.05 22.82
C SER A 65 15.42 -0.77 21.76
N THR A 66 15.31 -1.34 20.55
CA THR A 66 16.32 -1.19 19.49
C THR A 66 16.11 0.07 18.65
N HIS A 67 17.19 0.81 18.42
CA HIS A 67 17.18 1.97 17.52
C HIS A 67 16.80 1.59 16.07
N ALA A 68 17.23 0.42 15.61
CA ALA A 68 16.96 -0.10 14.27
C ALA A 68 15.46 -0.24 13.99
N PHE A 69 14.68 -0.72 14.97
CA PHE A 69 13.22 -0.81 14.84
C PHE A 69 12.58 0.56 14.64
N TRP A 70 12.91 1.54 15.48
CA TRP A 70 12.33 2.88 15.37
C TRP A 70 12.75 3.60 14.10
N ASN A 71 13.99 3.40 13.65
CA ASN A 71 14.45 3.93 12.36
C ASN A 71 13.64 3.33 11.21
N SER A 72 13.50 2.00 11.17
CA SER A 72 12.72 1.30 10.14
C SER A 72 11.25 1.70 10.16
N LEU A 73 10.67 1.91 11.35
CA LEU A 73 9.30 2.40 11.48
C LEU A 73 9.14 3.84 10.94
N LYS A 74 10.07 4.75 11.25
CA LYS A 74 10.07 6.11 10.71
C LYS A 74 10.16 6.13 9.18
N ILE A 75 11.07 5.33 8.63
CA ILE A 75 11.24 5.19 7.17
C ILE A 75 9.94 4.67 6.54
N THR A 76 9.31 3.66 7.14
CA THR A 76 8.04 3.10 6.66
C THR A 76 6.91 4.13 6.70
N LEU A 77 6.78 4.87 7.78
CA LEU A 77 5.77 5.92 7.90
C LEU A 77 6.01 7.06 6.91
N TYR A 78 7.25 7.49 6.71
CA TYR A 78 7.62 8.46 5.68
C TYR A 78 7.27 7.96 4.28
N PHE A 79 7.70 6.75 3.94
CA PHE A 79 7.39 6.10 2.67
C PHE A 79 5.87 6.03 2.44
N SER A 80 5.13 5.55 3.43
CA SER A 80 3.67 5.43 3.36
C SER A 80 2.98 6.78 3.17
N ALA A 81 3.29 7.75 4.00
CA ALA A 81 2.66 9.06 3.96
C ALA A 81 2.91 9.77 2.63
N VAL A 82 4.17 9.84 2.20
CA VAL A 82 4.55 10.54 0.97
C VAL A 82 3.97 9.83 -0.26
N SER A 83 4.09 8.49 -0.35
CA SER A 83 3.53 7.72 -1.47
C SER A 83 2.02 7.90 -1.58
N VAL A 84 1.29 7.77 -0.48
CA VAL A 84 -0.18 7.86 -0.48
C VAL A 84 -0.63 9.28 -0.85
N ILE A 85 0.00 10.32 -0.28
CA ILE A 85 -0.34 11.72 -0.60
C ILE A 85 -0.12 12.01 -2.09
N ILE A 86 1.05 11.66 -2.63
CA ILE A 86 1.37 11.88 -4.05
C ILE A 86 0.38 11.15 -4.94
N GLN A 87 0.07 9.89 -4.61
CA GLN A 87 -0.85 9.07 -5.40
C GLN A 87 -2.29 9.57 -5.35
N ILE A 88 -2.76 10.10 -4.22
CA ILE A 88 -4.08 10.71 -4.11
C ILE A 88 -4.13 11.99 -4.96
N ILE A 89 -3.14 12.85 -4.85
CA ILE A 89 -3.10 14.10 -5.63
C ILE A 89 -3.06 13.80 -7.12
N LEU A 90 -2.07 13.05 -7.58
CA LEU A 90 -1.91 12.71 -9.00
C LEU A 90 -3.06 11.86 -9.52
N GLY A 91 -3.55 10.92 -8.70
CA GLY A 91 -4.70 10.08 -9.02
C GLY A 91 -5.97 10.88 -9.22
N THR A 92 -6.23 11.86 -8.34
CA THR A 92 -7.39 12.76 -8.45
C THR A 92 -7.31 13.61 -9.73
N LEU A 93 -6.17 14.25 -9.97
CA LEU A 93 -5.97 15.08 -11.17
C LEU A 93 -6.16 14.25 -12.44
N THR A 94 -5.55 13.07 -12.50
CA THR A 94 -5.67 12.19 -13.67
C THR A 94 -7.08 11.63 -13.82
N ALA A 95 -7.75 11.25 -12.73
CA ALA A 95 -9.12 10.75 -12.77
C ALA A 95 -10.10 11.84 -13.28
N LEU A 96 -9.96 13.10 -12.83
CA LEU A 96 -10.74 14.22 -13.32
C LEU A 96 -10.53 14.46 -14.83
N LEU A 97 -9.30 14.38 -15.31
CA LEU A 97 -8.99 14.48 -16.75
C LEU A 97 -9.62 13.32 -17.54
N LEU A 98 -9.49 12.08 -17.07
CA LEU A 98 -10.06 10.89 -17.72
C LEU A 98 -11.58 10.79 -17.60
N ASN A 99 -12.19 11.56 -16.72
CA ASN A 99 -13.66 11.64 -16.61
C ASN A 99 -14.28 12.53 -17.69
N GLN A 100 -13.48 13.37 -18.35
CA GLN A 100 -13.95 14.22 -19.45
C GLN A 100 -14.23 13.40 -20.72
N ASN A 101 -15.11 13.93 -21.58
CA ASN A 101 -15.42 13.31 -22.86
C ASN A 101 -14.41 13.80 -23.93
N PHE A 102 -13.47 12.91 -24.32
CA PHE A 102 -12.55 13.17 -25.41
C PHE A 102 -12.34 11.91 -26.28
N LYS A 103 -11.95 12.13 -27.54
CA LYS A 103 -11.66 11.05 -28.48
C LYS A 103 -10.45 10.23 -28.01
N GLY A 104 -10.54 8.89 -28.00
CA GLY A 104 -9.44 8.02 -27.56
C GLY A 104 -9.38 7.75 -26.06
N ARG A 105 -10.35 8.21 -25.26
CA ARG A 105 -10.41 8.01 -23.80
C ARG A 105 -10.20 6.55 -23.38
N GLY A 106 -10.81 5.59 -24.09
CA GLY A 106 -10.66 4.17 -23.80
C GLY A 106 -9.24 3.67 -23.97
N PHE A 107 -8.54 4.12 -25.02
CA PHE A 107 -7.15 3.78 -25.28
C PHE A 107 -6.21 4.36 -24.20
N VAL A 108 -6.40 5.62 -23.83
CA VAL A 108 -5.61 6.26 -22.75
C VAL A 108 -5.81 5.54 -21.42
N ARG A 109 -7.05 5.16 -21.08
CA ARG A 109 -7.33 4.36 -19.87
C ARG A 109 -6.62 3.00 -19.90
N GLY A 110 -6.53 2.35 -21.07
CA GLY A 110 -5.80 1.09 -21.23
C GLY A 110 -4.30 1.24 -20.99
N ILE A 111 -3.68 2.27 -21.58
CA ILE A 111 -2.23 2.54 -21.42
C ILE A 111 -1.87 2.86 -19.96
N ILE A 112 -2.69 3.67 -19.29
CA ILE A 112 -2.45 4.03 -17.89
C ILE A 112 -2.43 2.81 -16.97
N LEU A 113 -3.09 1.70 -17.35
CA LEU A 113 -3.10 0.47 -16.56
C LEU A 113 -1.83 -0.37 -16.65
N ILE A 114 -1.02 -0.18 -17.68
CA ILE A 114 0.18 -1.00 -17.95
C ILE A 114 1.12 -1.06 -16.73
N PRO A 115 1.47 0.05 -16.05
CA PRO A 115 2.37 -0.01 -14.91
C PRO A 115 1.89 -0.93 -13.79
N TRP A 116 0.60 -0.94 -13.51
CA TRP A 116 0.01 -1.76 -12.45
C TRP A 116 0.08 -3.27 -12.76
N ALA A 117 0.00 -3.64 -14.02
CA ALA A 117 0.11 -5.04 -14.46
C ALA A 117 1.54 -5.60 -14.34
N VAL A 118 2.57 -4.75 -14.25
CA VAL A 118 3.97 -5.18 -14.15
C VAL A 118 4.23 -5.81 -12.77
N PRO A 119 4.83 -7.02 -12.67
CA PRO A 119 5.26 -7.58 -11.38
C PRO A 119 6.24 -6.66 -10.64
N THR A 120 6.14 -6.60 -9.29
CA THR A 120 6.92 -5.63 -8.51
C THR A 120 8.43 -5.80 -8.66
N ILE A 121 8.92 -7.03 -8.75
CA ILE A 121 10.36 -7.31 -8.96
C ILE A 121 10.83 -6.79 -10.34
N VAL A 122 10.01 -6.98 -11.37
CA VAL A 122 10.31 -6.48 -12.73
C VAL A 122 10.32 -4.95 -12.74
N ASN A 123 9.32 -4.33 -12.10
CA ASN A 123 9.28 -2.88 -11.90
C ASN A 123 10.55 -2.37 -11.19
N ALA A 124 10.94 -2.98 -10.09
CA ALA A 124 12.13 -2.58 -9.34
C ALA A 124 13.40 -2.67 -10.20
N ASN A 125 13.58 -3.77 -10.95
CA ASN A 125 14.73 -3.93 -11.84
C ASN A 125 14.73 -2.90 -12.98
N LEU A 126 13.56 -2.61 -13.58
CA LEU A 126 13.41 -1.57 -14.60
C LEU A 126 13.86 -0.22 -14.05
N TRP A 127 13.39 0.17 -12.86
CA TRP A 127 13.78 1.42 -12.23
C TRP A 127 15.26 1.43 -11.80
N LYS A 128 15.82 0.28 -11.38
CA LYS A 128 17.25 0.15 -11.09
C LYS A 128 18.12 0.48 -12.30
N TRP A 129 17.70 0.07 -13.51
CA TRP A 129 18.34 0.45 -14.75
C TRP A 129 18.15 1.93 -15.08
N ILE A 130 16.96 2.48 -14.90
CA ILE A 130 16.67 3.92 -15.11
C ILE A 130 17.53 4.78 -14.20
N PHE A 131 17.73 4.39 -12.95
CA PHE A 131 18.50 5.10 -11.92
C PHE A 131 20.01 4.80 -11.96
N ASN A 132 20.49 3.97 -12.87
CA ASN A 132 21.92 3.68 -12.96
C ASN A 132 22.71 4.97 -13.20
N ALA A 133 23.74 5.22 -12.37
CA ALA A 133 24.50 6.46 -12.42
C ALA A 133 25.19 6.70 -13.76
N ASN A 134 25.78 5.65 -14.36
CA ASN A 134 26.58 5.79 -15.59
C ASN A 134 25.76 5.57 -16.86
N ALA A 135 24.92 4.53 -16.89
CA ALA A 135 24.20 4.08 -18.08
C ALA A 135 22.72 4.47 -18.07
N GLY A 136 22.18 4.92 -16.93
CA GLY A 136 20.75 5.16 -16.73
C GLY A 136 20.21 6.29 -17.61
N ILE A 137 18.98 6.05 -18.13
CA ILE A 137 18.33 7.00 -19.02
C ILE A 137 17.99 8.31 -18.31
N LEU A 138 17.73 8.27 -16.99
CA LEU A 138 17.35 9.47 -16.23
C LEU A 138 18.47 10.51 -16.24
N ASN A 139 19.71 10.13 -15.92
CA ASN A 139 20.87 11.03 -16.02
C ASN A 139 21.08 11.54 -17.44
N LYS A 140 21.00 10.68 -18.45
CA LYS A 140 21.19 11.07 -19.84
C LYS A 140 20.17 12.12 -20.29
N VAL A 141 18.91 11.98 -19.89
CA VAL A 141 17.85 12.94 -20.22
C VAL A 141 18.08 14.26 -19.49
N LEU A 142 18.40 14.23 -18.19
CA LEU A 142 18.62 15.45 -17.39
C LEU A 142 19.86 16.23 -17.83
N LEU A 143 20.96 15.56 -18.17
CA LEU A 143 22.16 16.17 -18.76
C LEU A 143 21.85 16.83 -20.11
N LYS A 144 21.12 16.14 -20.99
CA LYS A 144 20.72 16.67 -22.30
C LYS A 144 19.81 17.89 -22.19
N LEU A 145 19.00 17.96 -21.14
CA LEU A 145 18.12 19.10 -20.84
C LEU A 145 18.85 20.20 -20.05
N HIS A 146 20.14 20.05 -19.74
CA HIS A 146 20.94 20.97 -18.91
C HIS A 146 20.32 21.23 -17.52
N LEU A 147 19.64 20.21 -16.94
CA LEU A 147 19.04 20.27 -15.60
C LEU A 147 20.00 19.79 -14.51
N ILE A 148 21.05 19.08 -14.90
CA ILE A 148 22.17 18.66 -14.05
C ILE A 148 23.45 18.80 -14.84
N ASP A 149 24.59 19.06 -14.16
CA ASP A 149 25.91 19.21 -14.76
C ASP A 149 26.73 17.92 -14.74
N GLU A 150 26.40 17.00 -13.82
CA GLU A 150 27.07 15.71 -13.65
C GLU A 150 26.10 14.57 -13.32
N ASN A 151 26.58 13.34 -13.46
CA ASN A 151 25.76 12.17 -13.15
C ASN A 151 25.44 12.07 -11.66
N ILE A 152 24.15 11.95 -11.34
CA ILE A 152 23.66 11.74 -9.97
C ILE A 152 23.63 10.25 -9.68
N VAL A 153 24.15 9.85 -8.51
CA VAL A 153 24.02 8.49 -7.97
C VAL A 153 22.70 8.41 -7.19
N TRP A 154 21.59 8.18 -7.90
CA TRP A 154 20.21 8.24 -7.39
C TRP A 154 19.96 7.37 -6.15
N LEU A 155 20.59 6.21 -6.06
CA LEU A 155 20.47 5.30 -4.95
C LEU A 155 21.65 5.36 -3.96
N GLY A 156 22.53 6.35 -4.11
CA GLY A 156 23.77 6.46 -3.34
C GLY A 156 23.64 7.20 -2.01
N SER A 157 22.55 7.96 -1.78
CA SER A 157 22.28 8.60 -0.50
C SER A 157 20.91 8.24 0.02
N GLY A 158 20.77 8.12 1.34
CA GLY A 158 19.55 7.59 1.96
C GLY A 158 18.30 8.39 1.64
N LYS A 159 18.37 9.72 1.72
CA LYS A 159 17.22 10.58 1.39
C LYS A 159 16.83 10.47 -0.08
N LEU A 160 17.81 10.40 -0.97
CA LEU A 160 17.53 10.28 -2.39
C LEU A 160 16.99 8.89 -2.73
N ALA A 161 17.62 7.84 -2.20
CA ALA A 161 17.23 6.46 -2.44
C ALA A 161 15.76 6.18 -2.03
N ILE A 162 15.33 6.62 -0.84
CA ILE A 162 13.94 6.41 -0.41
C ILE A 162 12.94 7.15 -1.31
N ASN A 163 13.28 8.35 -1.77
CA ASN A 163 12.42 9.10 -2.70
C ASN A 163 12.37 8.46 -4.09
N MET A 164 13.45 7.83 -4.55
CA MET A 164 13.45 7.06 -5.80
C MET A 164 12.60 5.78 -5.68
N ILE A 165 12.59 5.14 -4.52
CA ILE A 165 11.68 4.02 -4.25
C ILE A 165 10.23 4.51 -4.28
N ILE A 166 9.91 5.65 -3.65
CA ILE A 166 8.58 6.28 -3.68
C ILE A 166 8.15 6.59 -5.11
N LEU A 167 9.03 7.13 -5.93
CA LEU A 167 8.74 7.43 -7.35
C LEU A 167 8.39 6.15 -8.11
N SER A 168 9.18 5.10 -7.95
CA SER A 168 8.97 3.79 -8.59
C SER A 168 7.66 3.12 -8.13
N ASP A 169 7.35 3.14 -6.83
CA ASP A 169 6.08 2.65 -6.28
C ASP A 169 4.89 3.48 -6.78
N THR A 170 5.05 4.81 -6.80
CA THR A 170 4.01 5.72 -7.29
C THR A 170 3.69 5.44 -8.75
N TRP A 171 4.68 5.32 -9.62
CA TRP A 171 4.46 4.99 -11.03
C TRP A 171 3.68 3.69 -11.20
N LYS A 172 4.04 2.65 -10.45
CA LYS A 172 3.40 1.34 -10.51
C LYS A 172 1.97 1.36 -9.97
N MET A 173 1.73 2.05 -8.86
CA MET A 173 0.47 1.93 -8.11
C MET A 173 -0.54 3.04 -8.38
N LEU A 174 -0.11 4.13 -9.01
CA LEU A 174 -0.97 5.24 -9.40
C LEU A 174 -2.20 4.82 -10.24
N PRO A 175 -2.07 3.89 -11.22
CA PRO A 175 -3.22 3.44 -12.01
C PRO A 175 -4.37 2.87 -11.18
N LEU A 176 -4.06 2.10 -10.14
CA LEU A 176 -5.08 1.57 -9.23
C LEU A 176 -5.88 2.69 -8.56
N VAL A 177 -5.18 3.72 -8.07
CA VAL A 177 -5.80 4.89 -7.44
C VAL A 177 -6.66 5.66 -8.45
N ILE A 178 -6.16 5.85 -9.66
CA ILE A 178 -6.90 6.53 -10.75
C ILE A 178 -8.22 5.82 -11.03
N ILE A 179 -8.21 4.49 -11.19
CA ILE A 179 -9.43 3.72 -11.50
C ILE A 179 -10.44 3.81 -10.37
N MET A 180 -10.00 3.68 -9.12
CA MET A 180 -10.89 3.77 -7.97
C MET A 180 -11.55 5.14 -7.88
N LEU A 181 -10.78 6.22 -8.05
CA LEU A 181 -11.31 7.58 -8.04
C LEU A 181 -12.18 7.85 -9.28
N LEU A 182 -11.83 7.30 -10.43
CA LEU A 182 -12.65 7.43 -11.65
C LEU A 182 -14.00 6.72 -11.47
N ALA A 183 -14.05 5.57 -10.81
CA ALA A 183 -15.31 4.91 -10.46
C ALA A 183 -16.18 5.77 -9.53
N GLY A 184 -15.55 6.43 -8.54
CA GLY A 184 -16.23 7.40 -7.69
C GLY A 184 -16.78 8.61 -8.47
N LEU A 185 -16.04 9.12 -9.45
CA LEU A 185 -16.51 10.22 -10.30
C LEU A 185 -17.72 9.85 -11.17
N GLN A 186 -17.94 8.58 -11.47
CA GLN A 186 -19.10 8.12 -12.23
C GLN A 186 -20.41 8.17 -11.42
N THR A 187 -20.34 8.30 -10.10
CA THR A 187 -21.53 8.46 -9.24
C THR A 187 -22.04 9.90 -9.19
N VAL A 188 -21.26 10.86 -9.69
CA VAL A 188 -21.67 12.28 -9.73
C VAL A 188 -22.75 12.49 -10.77
N SER A 189 -23.92 13.01 -10.34
CA SER A 189 -25.03 13.31 -11.25
C SER A 189 -24.66 14.39 -12.27
N ASN A 190 -25.19 14.28 -13.49
CA ASN A 190 -25.00 15.32 -14.51
C ASN A 190 -25.70 16.61 -14.11
N ASP A 191 -26.86 16.51 -13.44
CA ASP A 191 -27.62 17.67 -12.98
C ASP A 191 -26.82 18.54 -12.02
N ALA A 192 -26.09 17.92 -11.07
CA ALA A 192 -25.20 18.65 -10.14
C ALA A 192 -24.06 19.36 -10.86
N LYS A 193 -23.50 18.74 -11.93
CA LYS A 193 -22.46 19.37 -12.75
C LYS A 193 -23.03 20.58 -13.54
N GLU A 194 -24.18 20.40 -14.17
CA GLU A 194 -24.83 21.44 -14.98
C GLU A 194 -25.28 22.61 -14.09
N ALA A 195 -25.93 22.34 -12.95
CA ALA A 195 -26.27 23.36 -11.98
C ALA A 195 -25.06 24.19 -11.55
N SER A 196 -23.96 23.55 -11.22
CA SER A 196 -22.73 24.25 -10.83
C SER A 196 -22.12 25.14 -11.93
N ILE A 197 -22.35 24.79 -13.21
CA ILE A 197 -21.91 25.61 -14.35
C ILE A 197 -22.85 26.82 -14.52
N ILE A 198 -24.16 26.61 -14.38
CA ILE A 198 -25.17 27.68 -14.45
C ILE A 198 -24.95 28.71 -13.35
N ASP A 199 -24.59 28.25 -12.14
CA ASP A 199 -24.23 29.10 -10.98
C ASP A 199 -22.87 29.83 -11.15
N GLY A 200 -22.18 29.65 -12.27
CA GLY A 200 -20.90 30.32 -12.57
C GLY A 200 -19.70 29.79 -11.77
N ALA A 201 -19.81 28.60 -11.17
CA ALA A 201 -18.72 28.01 -10.39
C ALA A 201 -17.48 27.74 -11.25
N ASN A 202 -16.31 28.23 -10.83
CA ASN A 202 -15.03 27.89 -11.46
C ASN A 202 -14.61 26.43 -11.18
N ALA A 203 -13.56 25.96 -11.84
CA ALA A 203 -13.10 24.55 -11.74
C ALA A 203 -12.81 24.11 -10.29
N TRP A 204 -12.21 24.99 -9.47
CA TRP A 204 -11.91 24.70 -8.06
C TRP A 204 -13.17 24.66 -7.20
N GLN A 205 -14.11 25.59 -7.42
CA GLN A 205 -15.39 25.58 -6.73
C GLN A 205 -16.21 24.33 -7.05
N ARG A 206 -16.28 23.94 -8.35
CA ARG A 206 -16.91 22.68 -8.77
C ARG A 206 -16.24 21.47 -8.15
N PHE A 207 -14.91 21.45 -8.09
CA PHE A 207 -14.22 20.36 -7.41
C PHE A 207 -14.64 20.25 -5.96
N LYS A 208 -14.63 21.38 -5.22
CA LYS A 208 -14.92 21.39 -3.78
C LYS A 208 -16.38 21.03 -3.46
N VAL A 209 -17.32 21.49 -4.26
CA VAL A 209 -18.78 21.38 -3.97
C VAL A 209 -19.40 20.13 -4.60
N VAL A 210 -18.94 19.71 -5.79
CA VAL A 210 -19.54 18.60 -6.54
C VAL A 210 -18.69 17.34 -6.47
N TYR A 211 -17.41 17.42 -6.85
CA TYR A 211 -16.58 16.24 -7.02
C TYR A 211 -16.01 15.70 -5.70
N PHE A 212 -15.50 16.58 -4.84
CA PHE A 212 -14.84 16.15 -3.60
C PHE A 212 -15.81 15.43 -2.64
N PRO A 213 -17.05 15.90 -2.39
CA PRO A 213 -18.00 15.16 -1.57
C PRO A 213 -18.35 13.79 -2.15
N ALA A 214 -18.56 13.70 -3.46
CA ALA A 214 -18.84 12.44 -4.14
C ALA A 214 -17.65 11.46 -4.10
N LEU A 215 -16.42 11.98 -4.12
CA LEU A 215 -15.20 11.18 -4.02
C LEU A 215 -14.82 10.77 -2.60
N LYS A 216 -15.39 11.39 -1.56
CA LYS A 216 -15.05 11.14 -0.16
C LYS A 216 -15.07 9.64 0.21
N PRO A 217 -16.10 8.85 -0.14
CA PRO A 217 -16.10 7.40 0.13
C PRO A 217 -14.93 6.67 -0.55
N MET A 218 -14.62 7.05 -1.80
CA MET A 218 -13.50 6.44 -2.54
C MET A 218 -12.14 6.84 -1.98
N TYR A 219 -11.97 8.09 -1.50
CA TYR A 219 -10.74 8.48 -0.80
C TYR A 219 -10.49 7.62 0.44
N ILE A 220 -11.53 7.30 1.22
CA ILE A 220 -11.39 6.43 2.40
C ILE A 220 -10.94 5.03 1.98
N VAL A 221 -11.55 4.46 0.96
CA VAL A 221 -11.18 3.14 0.45
C VAL A 221 -9.74 3.15 -0.07
N VAL A 222 -9.35 4.16 -0.84
CA VAL A 222 -7.98 4.33 -1.34
C VAL A 222 -6.99 4.49 -0.18
N LEU A 223 -7.29 5.34 0.81
CA LEU A 223 -6.46 5.53 1.99
C LEU A 223 -6.23 4.21 2.74
N VAL A 224 -7.29 3.46 3.03
CA VAL A 224 -7.17 2.16 3.72
C VAL A 224 -6.32 1.19 2.91
N LEU A 225 -6.67 0.96 1.64
CA LEU A 225 -5.97 0.00 0.79
C LEU A 225 -4.50 0.36 0.59
N ARG A 226 -4.22 1.64 0.26
CA ARG A 226 -2.84 2.07 0.01
C ARG A 226 -2.00 2.09 1.29
N THR A 227 -2.55 2.51 2.41
CA THR A 227 -1.84 2.46 3.69
C THR A 227 -1.47 1.03 4.08
N ILE A 228 -2.39 0.06 3.94
CA ILE A 228 -2.10 -1.36 4.16
C ILE A 228 -0.94 -1.82 3.26
N GLN A 229 -0.97 -1.47 1.97
CA GLN A 229 0.05 -1.90 1.01
C GLN A 229 1.41 -1.24 1.26
N THR A 230 1.45 0.04 1.60
CA THR A 230 2.69 0.79 1.81
C THR A 230 3.37 0.48 3.15
N ILE A 231 2.61 0.22 4.23
CA ILE A 231 3.21 -0.16 5.52
C ILE A 231 3.87 -1.55 5.44
N ARG A 232 3.30 -2.48 4.69
CA ARG A 232 3.86 -3.82 4.49
C ARG A 232 4.77 -3.92 3.25
N VAL A 233 5.21 -2.79 2.69
CA VAL A 233 6.10 -2.80 1.52
C VAL A 233 7.39 -3.57 1.83
N PHE A 234 7.78 -4.45 0.92
CA PHE A 234 8.99 -5.27 1.02
C PHE A 234 9.71 -5.39 -0.33
N ASP A 235 9.02 -5.95 -1.33
CA ASP A 235 9.61 -6.39 -2.61
C ASP A 235 10.41 -5.31 -3.33
N ILE A 236 9.88 -4.09 -3.39
CA ILE A 236 10.52 -2.97 -4.11
C ILE A 236 11.77 -2.47 -3.37
N VAL A 237 11.74 -2.44 -2.04
CA VAL A 237 12.91 -2.06 -1.21
C VAL A 237 13.99 -3.11 -1.33
N TYR A 238 13.64 -4.40 -1.18
CA TYR A 238 14.55 -5.52 -1.34
C TYR A 238 15.27 -5.48 -2.69
N SER A 239 14.52 -5.30 -3.78
CA SER A 239 15.06 -5.36 -5.14
C SER A 239 15.85 -4.13 -5.55
N LEU A 240 15.45 -2.90 -5.14
CA LEU A 240 16.11 -1.66 -5.54
C LEU A 240 17.37 -1.36 -4.72
N THR A 241 17.29 -1.47 -3.39
CA THR A 241 18.31 -0.94 -2.47
C THR A 241 18.79 -1.94 -1.44
N SER A 242 18.07 -3.07 -1.24
CA SER A 242 18.33 -4.01 -0.14
C SER A 242 18.46 -3.29 1.22
N GLY A 243 17.61 -2.29 1.48
CA GLY A 243 17.61 -1.49 2.71
C GLY A 243 18.66 -0.37 2.77
N GLY A 244 19.65 -0.35 1.85
CA GLY A 244 20.75 0.61 1.82
C GLY A 244 20.44 1.99 1.22
N PRO A 245 21.44 2.89 1.25
CA PRO A 245 22.70 2.80 1.99
C PRO A 245 22.50 3.01 3.50
N ASN A 246 23.32 2.33 4.31
CA ASN A 246 23.32 2.48 5.77
C ASN A 246 21.91 2.38 6.41
N ASP A 247 21.14 1.37 6.04
CA ASP A 247 19.76 1.12 6.52
C ASP A 247 18.77 2.27 6.33
N SER A 248 19.11 3.25 5.48
CA SER A 248 18.29 4.45 5.27
C SER A 248 17.03 4.22 4.45
N THR A 249 16.91 3.06 3.80
CA THR A 249 15.70 2.60 3.12
C THR A 249 15.13 1.32 3.73
N GLN A 250 15.64 0.90 4.89
CA GLN A 250 15.20 -0.30 5.59
C GLN A 250 13.81 -0.06 6.20
N VAL A 251 12.78 -0.46 5.49
CA VAL A 251 11.41 -0.45 5.99
C VAL A 251 11.19 -1.55 7.01
N VAL A 252 10.16 -1.41 7.86
CA VAL A 252 9.91 -2.32 8.98
C VAL A 252 9.66 -3.77 8.54
N SER A 253 9.04 -4.00 7.38
CA SER A 253 8.85 -5.36 6.83
C SER A 253 10.18 -5.99 6.41
N PHE A 254 11.12 -5.18 5.89
CA PHE A 254 12.46 -5.63 5.52
C PHE A 254 13.31 -5.91 6.77
N TYR A 255 13.18 -5.09 7.82
CA TYR A 255 13.79 -5.35 9.11
C TYR A 255 13.27 -6.66 9.74
N ALA A 256 11.96 -6.91 9.71
CA ALA A 256 11.38 -8.19 10.16
C ALA A 256 11.94 -9.39 9.39
N TYR A 257 12.14 -9.24 8.07
CA TYR A 257 12.75 -10.26 7.23
C TYR A 257 14.18 -10.60 7.68
N HIS A 258 15.03 -9.60 7.93
CA HIS A 258 16.39 -9.81 8.44
C HIS A 258 16.39 -10.53 9.79
N GLU A 259 15.52 -10.13 10.73
CA GLU A 259 15.41 -10.80 12.02
C GLU A 259 15.04 -12.27 11.88
N ILE A 260 14.11 -12.61 10.97
CA ILE A 260 13.64 -13.99 10.78
C ILE A 260 14.66 -14.85 10.00
N PHE A 261 15.13 -14.35 8.84
CA PHE A 261 15.81 -15.18 7.86
C PHE A 261 17.35 -15.06 7.91
N ASP A 262 17.89 -13.91 8.28
CA ASP A 262 19.33 -13.71 8.33
C ASP A 262 19.87 -13.94 9.75
N TYR A 263 19.15 -13.44 10.77
CA TYR A 263 19.57 -13.60 12.17
C TYR A 263 18.92 -14.78 12.88
N LEU A 264 17.91 -15.42 12.26
CA LEU A 264 17.17 -16.56 12.80
C LEU A 264 16.47 -16.27 14.14
N HIS A 265 16.16 -14.99 14.42
CA HIS A 265 15.44 -14.55 15.61
C HIS A 265 13.92 -14.62 15.36
N TYR A 266 13.38 -15.84 15.24
CA TYR A 266 11.97 -16.06 14.87
C TYR A 266 10.98 -15.35 15.79
N GLY A 267 11.24 -15.36 17.12
CA GLY A 267 10.38 -14.70 18.11
C GLY A 267 10.34 -13.18 17.92
N LYS A 268 11.50 -12.53 17.74
CA LYS A 268 11.60 -11.08 17.52
C LYS A 268 10.97 -10.66 16.18
N GLY A 269 11.33 -11.35 15.10
CA GLY A 269 10.76 -11.06 13.78
C GLY A 269 9.25 -11.24 13.76
N SER A 270 8.72 -12.28 14.43
CA SER A 270 7.27 -12.45 14.61
C SER A 270 6.64 -11.33 15.43
N ALA A 271 7.29 -10.85 16.50
CA ALA A 271 6.82 -9.70 17.27
C ALA A 271 6.74 -8.43 16.42
N ILE A 272 7.72 -8.18 15.53
CA ILE A 272 7.68 -7.06 14.57
C ILE A 272 6.48 -7.21 13.63
N CYS A 273 6.24 -8.40 13.06
CA CYS A 273 5.08 -8.64 12.19
C CYS A 273 3.75 -8.37 12.91
N VAL A 274 3.60 -8.74 14.18
CA VAL A 274 2.41 -8.46 14.98
C VAL A 274 2.26 -6.95 15.22
N ILE A 275 3.35 -6.24 15.55
CA ILE A 275 3.31 -4.78 15.72
C ILE A 275 2.84 -4.10 14.42
N ILE A 276 3.38 -4.51 13.27
CA ILE A 276 2.96 -4.00 11.95
C ILE A 276 1.45 -4.23 11.76
N ALA A 277 0.96 -5.44 12.04
CA ALA A 277 -0.46 -5.78 11.89
C ALA A 277 -1.35 -4.91 12.78
N VAL A 278 -0.94 -4.66 14.03
CA VAL A 278 -1.66 -3.77 14.95
C VAL A 278 -1.67 -2.32 14.46
N VAL A 279 -0.53 -1.80 13.99
CA VAL A 279 -0.44 -0.45 13.42
C VAL A 279 -1.38 -0.29 12.21
N ILE A 280 -1.37 -1.26 11.29
CA ILE A 280 -2.26 -1.26 10.13
C ILE A 280 -3.73 -1.28 10.57
N LEU A 281 -4.09 -2.13 11.53
CA LEU A 281 -5.45 -2.24 12.04
C LEU A 281 -5.91 -0.91 12.65
N LEU A 282 -5.10 -0.30 13.50
CA LEU A 282 -5.42 0.97 14.15
C LEU A 282 -5.62 2.10 13.12
N LEU A 283 -4.72 2.23 12.16
CA LEU A 283 -4.84 3.24 11.10
C LEU A 283 -6.09 3.01 10.24
N SER A 284 -6.38 1.75 9.89
CA SER A 284 -7.57 1.40 9.11
C SER A 284 -8.86 1.75 9.87
N LEU A 285 -8.92 1.46 11.17
CA LEU A 285 -10.07 1.81 12.02
C LEU A 285 -10.22 3.33 12.15
N LEU A 286 -9.12 4.09 12.25
CA LEU A 286 -9.16 5.56 12.27
C LEU A 286 -9.75 6.13 10.96
N TYR A 287 -9.32 5.64 9.81
CA TYR A 287 -9.87 6.07 8.52
C TYR A 287 -11.36 5.76 8.37
N LEU A 288 -11.78 4.55 8.78
CA LEU A 288 -13.19 4.16 8.74
C LEU A 288 -14.05 5.01 9.69
N LYS A 289 -13.51 5.34 10.88
CA LYS A 289 -14.21 6.24 11.83
C LYS A 289 -14.32 7.65 11.27
N ALA A 290 -13.25 8.19 10.70
CA ALA A 290 -13.27 9.52 10.08
C ALA A 290 -14.26 9.62 8.90
N GLY A 291 -14.50 8.50 8.21
CA GLY A 291 -15.49 8.43 7.12
C GLY A 291 -16.93 8.39 7.56
N LYS A 292 -17.24 7.93 8.78
CA LYS A 292 -18.62 7.80 9.28
C LYS A 292 -19.16 9.06 9.98
N THR A 293 -18.34 10.08 10.22
CA THR A 293 -18.69 11.20 11.11
C THR A 293 -19.56 12.29 10.44
N GLU A 294 -20.11 12.04 9.25
CA GLU A 294 -20.85 13.04 8.46
C GLU A 294 -22.16 12.52 7.80
N ASP A 295 -22.76 11.43 8.34
CA ASP A 295 -24.12 11.01 7.98
C ASP A 295 -25.15 11.53 8.97
#